data_f61ee9b81bbb4244a322e07d8ff8dfe9
#
_entry.id   f61ee9b81bbb4244a322e07d8ff8dfe9
#
_cell.length_a   1.000
_cell.length_b   1.000
_cell.length_c   1.000
_cell.angle_alpha   90.00
_cell.angle_beta   90.00
_cell.angle_gamma   90.00
#
_symmetry.space_group_name_H-M   'P 1'
#
loop_
_entity.id
_entity.type
_entity.pdbx_description
1 polymer ?
#
loop_
_entity_poly.entity_id
_entity_poly.type
_entity_poly.pdbx_seq_one_letter_code
_entity_poly.pdbx_strand_id
1 'polypeptide(L)'
;LGTLFAIGGAEAKLRRRIVLGAFVAAAGGPDARIAVVSSASSLGAEVVSVYREVFTSLGAREVVSLRPESRAQAGDSDLVEPLGKVSGIFMTGGNQLKLSSLITGTPFGEAILEAYQRGVAVGGTSAGASILAEHMIAFGAGGATPKQRMSQLSAGLGLIQGVVIDQHFEQRNRYGRLLSLVAQSPSLLGLGIDEDTAAVIHDGSRLEVVGRGAVTVVDGQHVVSNAFAAKRTAPLLISGAV
;
A
#
# COMPACT_ATOMS: atom_id res chain seq x y z
N LEU A 1 7.89 16.11 0.73
CA LEU A 1 7.03 14.93 0.64
C LEU A 1 6.49 14.57 2.01
N GLY A 2 5.29 13.98 2.07
CA GLY A 2 4.76 13.37 3.28
C GLY A 2 5.47 12.08 3.67
N THR A 3 4.98 11.45 4.73
CA THR A 3 5.42 10.09 5.12
C THR A 3 4.46 9.06 4.56
N LEU A 4 4.97 8.00 3.91
CA LEU A 4 4.17 6.88 3.45
C LEU A 4 4.17 5.73 4.45
N PHE A 5 3.01 5.13 4.67
CA PHE A 5 2.85 3.93 5.49
C PHE A 5 2.30 2.79 4.63
N ALA A 6 3.17 1.92 4.15
CA ALA A 6 2.76 0.69 3.50
C ALA A 6 2.58 -0.40 4.55
N ILE A 7 1.34 -0.80 4.83
CA ILE A 7 0.99 -1.73 5.92
C ILE A 7 0.64 -3.09 5.32
N GLY A 8 1.26 -4.14 5.81
CA GLY A 8 1.10 -5.50 5.29
C GLY A 8 -0.28 -6.13 5.49
N GLY A 9 -1.17 -5.47 6.20
CA GLY A 9 -2.52 -5.93 6.50
C GLY A 9 -2.65 -6.43 7.93
N ALA A 10 -3.89 -6.73 8.33
CA ALA A 10 -4.23 -7.29 9.65
C ALA A 10 -3.59 -6.56 10.85
N GLU A 11 -3.33 -5.26 10.71
CA GLU A 11 -2.78 -4.42 11.76
C GLU A 11 -3.68 -4.42 13.00
N ALA A 12 -3.06 -4.42 14.19
CA ALA A 12 -3.75 -4.47 15.47
C ALA A 12 -4.64 -3.24 15.69
N LYS A 13 -5.95 -3.48 15.95
CA LYS A 13 -6.95 -2.44 16.16
C LYS A 13 -7.39 -2.29 17.63
N LEU A 14 -7.17 -3.33 18.45
CA LEU A 14 -7.65 -3.36 19.84
C LEU A 14 -6.53 -3.12 20.86
N ARG A 15 -5.40 -3.81 20.72
CA ARG A 15 -4.26 -3.74 21.65
C ARG A 15 -2.98 -3.49 20.89
N ARG A 16 -2.01 -2.80 21.54
CA ARG A 16 -0.68 -2.56 20.95
C ARG A 16 -0.75 -2.03 19.52
N ARG A 17 -1.60 -1.06 19.27
CA ARG A 17 -1.83 -0.43 17.94
C ARG A 17 -0.63 0.41 17.48
N ILE A 18 0.56 -0.22 17.42
CA ILE A 18 1.84 0.44 17.17
C ILE A 18 1.82 1.09 15.79
N VAL A 19 1.43 0.34 14.77
CA VAL A 19 1.40 0.81 13.38
C VAL A 19 0.43 1.98 13.19
N LEU A 20 -0.81 1.82 13.68
CA LEU A 20 -1.84 2.86 13.56
C LEU A 20 -1.53 4.08 14.44
N GLY A 21 -0.90 3.86 15.60
CA GLY A 21 -0.42 4.95 16.46
C GLY A 21 0.68 5.78 15.80
N ALA A 22 1.64 5.12 15.15
CA ALA A 22 2.69 5.79 14.38
C ALA A 22 2.10 6.60 13.21
N PHE A 23 1.08 6.07 12.52
CA PHE A 23 0.38 6.80 11.47
C PHE A 23 -0.32 8.05 12.00
N VAL A 24 -1.07 7.94 13.13
CA VAL A 24 -1.73 9.11 13.74
C VAL A 24 -0.71 10.15 14.17
N ALA A 25 0.41 9.74 14.75
CA ALA A 25 1.50 10.66 15.14
C ALA A 25 2.06 11.40 13.91
N ALA A 26 2.33 10.70 12.83
CA ALA A 26 2.81 11.30 11.57
C ALA A 26 1.76 12.22 10.91
N ALA A 27 0.47 11.94 11.12
CA ALA A 27 -0.63 12.77 10.63
C ALA A 27 -0.89 14.03 11.49
N GLY A 28 -0.12 14.26 12.56
CA GLY A 28 -0.22 15.44 13.43
C GLY A 28 -0.71 15.15 14.85
N GLY A 29 -0.84 13.86 15.24
CA GLY A 29 -1.21 13.47 16.60
C GLY A 29 -2.59 14.03 17.01
N PRO A 30 -2.66 14.84 18.08
CA PRO A 30 -3.92 15.42 18.57
C PRO A 30 -4.61 16.40 17.60
N ASP A 31 -3.87 16.93 16.64
CA ASP A 31 -4.42 17.80 15.60
C ASP A 31 -4.73 17.07 14.29
N ALA A 32 -4.48 15.75 14.25
CA ALA A 32 -4.66 14.94 13.06
C ALA A 32 -6.09 14.98 12.54
N ARG A 33 -6.24 15.32 11.26
CA ARG A 33 -7.47 15.18 10.47
C ARG A 33 -7.25 14.12 9.43
N ILE A 34 -7.93 12.98 9.58
CA ILE A 34 -7.66 11.79 8.77
C ILE A 34 -8.83 11.50 7.85
N ALA A 35 -8.55 11.42 6.55
CA ALA A 35 -9.48 10.87 5.57
C ALA A 35 -9.31 9.35 5.48
N VAL A 36 -10.37 8.60 5.72
CA VAL A 36 -10.42 7.15 5.51
C VAL A 36 -11.03 6.87 4.14
N VAL A 37 -10.24 6.34 3.22
CA VAL A 37 -10.65 5.96 1.87
C VAL A 37 -10.98 4.48 1.85
N SER A 38 -12.26 4.13 1.71
CA SER A 38 -12.75 2.74 1.87
C SER A 38 -13.25 2.10 0.57
N SER A 39 -12.92 2.66 -0.58
CA SER A 39 -13.41 2.19 -1.90
C SER A 39 -12.97 0.76 -2.25
N ALA A 40 -11.85 0.26 -1.69
CA ALA A 40 -11.41 -1.12 -1.85
C ALA A 40 -12.32 -2.14 -1.15
N SER A 41 -12.92 -1.74 -0.02
CA SER A 41 -13.64 -2.63 0.88
C SER A 41 -15.04 -2.99 0.35
N SER A 42 -15.44 -4.24 0.57
CA SER A 42 -16.84 -4.69 0.40
C SER A 42 -17.70 -4.44 1.63
N LEU A 43 -17.10 -4.11 2.79
CA LEU A 43 -17.80 -3.93 4.06
C LEU A 43 -18.50 -2.57 4.21
N GLY A 44 -18.38 -1.70 3.21
CA GLY A 44 -19.11 -0.43 3.21
C GLY A 44 -18.75 0.49 4.38
N ALA A 45 -19.78 0.98 5.08
CA ALA A 45 -19.64 1.90 6.21
C ALA A 45 -19.01 1.25 7.45
N GLU A 46 -19.11 -0.08 7.60
CA GLU A 46 -18.61 -0.79 8.79
C GLU A 46 -17.09 -0.64 8.94
N VAL A 47 -16.33 -0.80 7.85
CA VAL A 47 -14.87 -0.65 7.91
C VAL A 47 -14.47 0.77 8.30
N VAL A 48 -15.23 1.78 7.86
CA VAL A 48 -14.98 3.19 8.23
C VAL A 48 -15.23 3.41 9.72
N SER A 49 -16.30 2.84 10.27
CA SER A 49 -16.61 2.94 11.71
C SER A 49 -15.48 2.38 12.56
N VAL A 50 -14.93 1.22 12.19
CA VAL A 50 -13.79 0.62 12.88
C VAL A 50 -12.56 1.56 12.88
N TYR A 51 -12.17 2.10 11.74
CA TYR A 51 -11.02 3.01 11.69
C TYR A 51 -11.29 4.35 12.37
N ARG A 52 -12.53 4.86 12.31
CA ARG A 52 -12.91 6.06 13.03
C ARG A 52 -12.73 5.87 14.55
N GLU A 53 -13.26 4.79 15.11
CA GLU A 53 -13.09 4.46 16.53
C GLU A 53 -11.61 4.34 16.91
N VAL A 54 -10.82 3.62 16.10
CA VAL A 54 -9.40 3.43 16.36
C VAL A 54 -8.65 4.75 16.32
N PHE A 55 -8.77 5.55 15.26
CA PHE A 55 -8.03 6.80 15.12
C PHE A 55 -8.47 7.83 16.17
N THR A 56 -9.77 7.95 16.45
CA THR A 56 -10.25 8.81 17.53
C THR A 56 -9.69 8.38 18.89
N SER A 57 -9.67 7.07 19.18
CA SER A 57 -9.10 6.56 20.44
C SER A 57 -7.58 6.68 20.53
N LEU A 58 -6.90 6.87 19.40
CA LEU A 58 -5.47 7.21 19.31
C LEU A 58 -5.21 8.72 19.37
N GLY A 59 -6.26 9.53 19.50
CA GLY A 59 -6.19 10.97 19.72
C GLY A 59 -6.35 11.82 18.46
N ALA A 60 -6.70 11.24 17.31
CA ALA A 60 -6.98 12.05 16.12
C ALA A 60 -8.20 12.97 16.35
N ARG A 61 -8.05 14.23 15.93
CA ARG A 61 -9.06 15.28 16.10
C ARG A 61 -10.32 15.03 15.28
N GLU A 62 -10.15 14.53 14.08
CA GLU A 62 -11.24 14.37 13.11
C GLU A 62 -10.98 13.19 12.18
N VAL A 63 -12.03 12.42 11.88
CA VAL A 63 -11.98 11.34 10.90
C VAL A 63 -13.13 11.48 9.92
N VAL A 64 -12.81 11.76 8.66
CA VAL A 64 -13.77 11.86 7.57
C VAL A 64 -13.75 10.59 6.71
N SER A 65 -14.90 10.22 6.16
CA SER A 65 -15.03 9.08 5.24
C SER A 65 -15.10 9.59 3.81
N LEU A 66 -14.23 9.09 2.96
CA LEU A 66 -14.25 9.39 1.53
C LEU A 66 -14.33 8.07 0.76
N ARG A 67 -15.41 7.90 0.00
CA ARG A 67 -15.67 6.62 -0.68
C ARG A 67 -16.25 6.84 -2.07
N PRO A 68 -15.44 7.20 -3.06
CA PRO A 68 -15.89 7.12 -4.44
C PRO A 68 -16.23 5.67 -4.81
N GLU A 69 -17.41 5.45 -5.35
CA GLU A 69 -17.89 4.13 -5.79
C GLU A 69 -17.89 3.98 -7.32
N SER A 70 -17.58 5.05 -8.02
CA SER A 70 -17.38 5.10 -9.47
C SER A 70 -16.31 6.11 -9.85
N ARG A 71 -15.78 6.01 -11.07
CA ARG A 71 -14.83 7.01 -11.59
C ARG A 71 -15.45 8.39 -11.73
N ALA A 72 -16.77 8.46 -12.00
CA ALA A 72 -17.48 9.74 -12.03
C ALA A 72 -17.45 10.40 -10.65
N GLN A 73 -17.82 9.67 -9.60
CA GLN A 73 -17.74 10.16 -8.22
C GLN A 73 -16.31 10.52 -7.78
N ALA A 74 -15.29 9.88 -8.33
CA ALA A 74 -13.90 10.26 -8.08
C ALA A 74 -13.52 11.63 -8.72
N GLY A 75 -14.44 12.27 -9.41
CA GLY A 75 -14.36 13.66 -9.88
C GLY A 75 -15.23 14.63 -9.09
N ASP A 76 -16.07 14.15 -8.17
CA ASP A 76 -17.01 14.99 -7.42
C ASP A 76 -16.25 15.87 -6.42
N SER A 77 -16.53 17.16 -6.42
CA SER A 77 -15.90 18.14 -5.51
C SER A 77 -16.10 17.78 -4.05
N ASP A 78 -17.26 17.27 -3.67
CA ASP A 78 -17.58 16.87 -2.29
C ASP A 78 -16.67 15.74 -1.75
N LEU A 79 -16.10 14.93 -2.64
CA LEU A 79 -15.12 13.88 -2.30
C LEU A 79 -13.67 14.35 -2.45
N VAL A 80 -13.39 15.24 -3.40
CA VAL A 80 -12.03 15.70 -3.72
C VAL A 80 -11.57 16.83 -2.77
N GLU A 81 -12.40 17.86 -2.55
CA GLU A 81 -12.03 19.02 -1.73
C GLU A 81 -11.57 18.67 -0.30
N PRO A 82 -12.19 17.70 0.41
CA PRO A 82 -11.74 17.33 1.75
C PRO A 82 -10.28 16.84 1.80
N LEU A 83 -9.75 16.24 0.71
CA LEU A 83 -8.36 15.81 0.63
C LEU A 83 -7.36 16.97 0.72
N GLY A 84 -7.79 18.17 0.38
CA GLY A 84 -7.01 19.40 0.54
C GLY A 84 -6.92 19.91 1.99
N LYS A 85 -7.76 19.40 2.90
CA LYS A 85 -7.94 19.93 4.26
C LYS A 85 -7.49 18.95 5.36
N VAL A 86 -7.09 17.73 5.00
CA VAL A 86 -6.64 16.70 5.94
C VAL A 86 -5.13 16.69 6.10
N SER A 87 -4.66 16.15 7.22
CA SER A 87 -3.25 15.95 7.52
C SER A 87 -2.81 14.47 7.41
N GLY A 88 -3.78 13.58 7.24
CA GLY A 88 -3.56 12.15 6.99
C GLY A 88 -4.59 11.57 6.03
N ILE A 89 -4.16 10.67 5.15
CA ILE A 89 -5.03 9.91 4.25
C ILE A 89 -4.75 8.43 4.48
N PHE A 90 -5.77 7.64 4.79
CA PHE A 90 -5.66 6.22 5.09
C PHE A 90 -6.55 5.39 4.17
N MET A 91 -5.94 4.55 3.32
CA MET A 91 -6.64 3.67 2.39
C MET A 91 -6.81 2.28 3.01
N THR A 92 -8.06 1.80 3.06
CA THR A 92 -8.37 0.50 3.68
C THR A 92 -8.03 -0.67 2.77
N GLY A 93 -7.98 -1.86 3.38
CA GLY A 93 -7.90 -3.12 2.65
C GLY A 93 -9.16 -3.47 1.87
N GLY A 94 -9.04 -4.49 1.04
CA GLY A 94 -10.10 -4.99 0.17
C GLY A 94 -9.56 -5.47 -1.18
N ASN A 95 -10.19 -5.05 -2.27
CA ASN A 95 -9.77 -5.37 -3.62
C ASN A 95 -8.95 -4.22 -4.22
N GLN A 96 -7.65 -4.43 -4.42
CA GLN A 96 -6.75 -3.41 -4.95
C GLN A 96 -7.04 -3.05 -6.41
N LEU A 97 -7.50 -3.98 -7.23
CA LEU A 97 -7.89 -3.69 -8.61
C LEU A 97 -9.12 -2.78 -8.67
N LYS A 98 -10.11 -3.05 -7.80
CA LYS A 98 -11.26 -2.16 -7.67
C LYS A 98 -10.81 -0.76 -7.26
N LEU A 99 -9.95 -0.65 -6.23
CA LEU A 99 -9.45 0.64 -5.76
C LEU A 99 -8.71 1.38 -6.88
N SER A 100 -7.75 0.73 -7.54
CA SER A 100 -7.01 1.31 -8.64
C SER A 100 -7.92 1.76 -9.78
N SER A 101 -8.84 0.91 -10.24
CA SER A 101 -9.76 1.24 -11.33
C SER A 101 -10.67 2.44 -11.03
N LEU A 102 -11.00 2.65 -9.77
CA LEU A 102 -11.86 3.75 -9.35
C LEU A 102 -11.12 5.09 -9.26
N ILE A 103 -9.89 5.12 -8.72
CA ILE A 103 -9.26 6.38 -8.34
C ILE A 103 -8.01 6.76 -9.14
N THR A 104 -7.30 5.83 -9.79
CA THR A 104 -6.11 6.19 -10.57
C THR A 104 -6.47 7.03 -11.80
N GLY A 105 -5.70 8.10 -12.05
CA GLY A 105 -5.95 9.03 -13.16
C GLY A 105 -7.32 9.71 -13.07
N THR A 106 -7.76 10.04 -11.87
CA THR A 106 -8.97 10.84 -11.59
C THR A 106 -8.60 12.02 -10.69
N PRO A 107 -9.42 13.06 -10.59
CA PRO A 107 -9.18 14.17 -9.68
C PRO A 107 -8.99 13.74 -8.22
N PHE A 108 -9.66 12.68 -7.78
CA PHE A 108 -9.48 12.12 -6.43
C PHE A 108 -8.07 11.52 -6.24
N GLY A 109 -7.59 10.76 -7.21
CA GLY A 109 -6.23 10.18 -7.17
C GLY A 109 -5.16 11.26 -7.25
N GLU A 110 -5.35 12.26 -8.08
CA GLU A 110 -4.46 13.43 -8.20
C GLU A 110 -4.41 14.23 -6.90
N ALA A 111 -5.55 14.44 -6.25
CA ALA A 111 -5.61 15.13 -4.96
C ALA A 111 -4.88 14.38 -3.83
N ILE A 112 -4.86 13.03 -3.86
CA ILE A 112 -4.04 12.22 -2.93
C ILE A 112 -2.55 12.46 -3.20
N LEU A 113 -2.13 12.44 -4.46
CA LEU A 113 -0.73 12.69 -4.85
C LEU A 113 -0.29 14.11 -4.44
N GLU A 114 -1.10 15.11 -4.73
CA GLU A 114 -0.84 16.49 -4.32
C GLU A 114 -0.77 16.64 -2.79
N ALA A 115 -1.67 15.99 -2.05
CA ALA A 115 -1.63 16.00 -0.59
C ALA A 115 -0.31 15.43 -0.08
N TYR A 116 0.14 14.30 -0.61
CA TYR A 116 1.45 13.71 -0.29
C TYR A 116 2.60 14.67 -0.59
N GLN A 117 2.57 15.33 -1.74
CA GLN A 117 3.60 16.32 -2.13
C GLN A 117 3.63 17.52 -1.19
N ARG A 118 2.49 17.92 -0.62
CA ARG A 118 2.40 18.99 0.40
C ARG A 118 2.83 18.56 1.81
N GLY A 119 3.19 17.28 2.03
CA GLY A 119 3.65 16.79 3.32
C GLY A 119 2.60 16.03 4.14
N VAL A 120 1.42 15.73 3.58
CA VAL A 120 0.39 14.93 4.24
C VAL A 120 0.84 13.49 4.38
N ALA A 121 0.65 12.88 5.55
CA ALA A 121 0.92 11.47 5.77
C ALA A 121 -0.08 10.61 4.98
N VAL A 122 0.41 9.69 4.16
CA VAL A 122 -0.46 8.78 3.39
C VAL A 122 -0.18 7.35 3.78
N GLY A 123 -1.19 6.65 4.27
CA GLY A 123 -1.11 5.26 4.68
C GLY A 123 -2.09 4.38 3.92
N GLY A 124 -1.73 3.12 3.78
CA GLY A 124 -2.63 2.13 3.25
C GLY A 124 -2.33 0.75 3.82
N THR A 125 -3.39 -0.02 4.06
CA THR A 125 -3.27 -1.40 4.55
C THR A 125 -3.70 -2.40 3.49
N SER A 126 -2.96 -3.49 3.33
CA SER A 126 -3.26 -4.56 2.37
C SER A 126 -3.43 -3.99 0.94
N ALA A 127 -4.65 -3.98 0.38
CA ALA A 127 -4.95 -3.37 -0.92
C ALA A 127 -4.53 -1.89 -0.98
N GLY A 128 -4.76 -1.13 0.10
CA GLY A 128 -4.36 0.27 0.23
C GLY A 128 -2.84 0.46 0.26
N ALA A 129 -2.06 -0.54 0.73
CA ALA A 129 -0.60 -0.50 0.66
C ALA A 129 -0.11 -0.74 -0.77
N SER A 130 -0.68 -1.71 -1.46
CA SER A 130 -0.27 -2.05 -2.83
C SER A 130 -0.41 -0.88 -3.80
N ILE A 131 -1.46 -0.06 -3.65
CA ILE A 131 -1.74 1.05 -4.56
C ILE A 131 -0.81 2.25 -4.39
N LEU A 132 -0.05 2.34 -3.29
CA LEU A 132 0.88 3.46 -3.06
C LEU A 132 1.98 3.53 -4.14
N ALA A 133 2.41 2.37 -4.63
CA ALA A 133 3.43 2.27 -5.68
C ALA A 133 2.88 2.68 -7.05
N GLU A 134 3.79 3.03 -7.98
CA GLU A 134 3.46 3.25 -9.38
C GLU A 134 2.99 1.94 -10.04
N HIS A 135 3.69 0.84 -9.75
CA HIS A 135 3.38 -0.49 -10.24
C HIS A 135 2.88 -1.36 -9.08
N MET A 136 1.65 -1.80 -9.17
CA MET A 136 0.96 -2.56 -8.12
C MET A 136 0.80 -4.02 -8.51
N ILE A 137 1.05 -4.95 -7.59
CA ILE A 137 0.66 -6.35 -7.80
C ILE A 137 -0.86 -6.43 -7.79
N ALA A 138 -1.44 -6.69 -8.96
CA ALA A 138 -2.88 -6.79 -9.14
C ALA A 138 -3.43 -8.09 -8.52
N PHE A 139 -2.83 -9.20 -8.90
CA PHE A 139 -3.08 -10.54 -8.36
C PHE A 139 -1.90 -11.48 -8.64
N GLY A 140 -1.91 -12.63 -8.02
CA GLY A 140 -0.89 -13.67 -8.21
C GLY A 140 -0.98 -14.74 -7.13
N ALA A 141 -0.57 -15.95 -7.49
CA ALA A 141 -0.52 -17.06 -6.55
C ALA A 141 0.60 -16.86 -5.53
N GLY A 142 0.39 -17.31 -4.30
CA GLY A 142 1.47 -17.49 -3.32
C GLY A 142 2.31 -18.73 -3.66
N GLY A 143 3.36 -18.95 -2.89
CA GLY A 143 4.27 -20.10 -2.98
C GLY A 143 5.73 -19.68 -2.84
N ALA A 144 6.55 -20.58 -2.28
CA ALA A 144 7.97 -20.33 -2.05
C ALA A 144 8.79 -20.35 -3.35
N THR A 145 8.38 -21.19 -4.33
CA THR A 145 9.12 -21.35 -5.59
C THR A 145 8.75 -20.25 -6.57
N PRO A 146 9.70 -19.40 -7.02
CA PRO A 146 9.47 -18.45 -8.09
C PRO A 146 9.18 -19.16 -9.40
N LYS A 147 8.13 -18.75 -10.09
CA LYS A 147 7.71 -19.31 -11.38
C LYS A 147 7.44 -18.20 -12.38
N GLN A 148 7.61 -18.51 -13.66
CA GLN A 148 7.32 -17.57 -14.72
C GLN A 148 5.83 -17.15 -14.69
N ARG A 149 5.56 -15.84 -14.77
CA ARG A 149 4.21 -15.24 -14.76
C ARG A 149 3.36 -15.59 -13.54
N MET A 150 3.99 -15.56 -12.38
CA MET A 150 3.33 -15.86 -11.11
C MET A 150 2.39 -14.75 -10.63
N SER A 151 2.65 -13.52 -11.08
CA SER A 151 1.85 -12.34 -10.74
C SER A 151 1.64 -11.43 -11.95
N GLN A 152 0.65 -10.57 -11.85
CA GLN A 152 0.39 -9.49 -12.82
C GLN A 152 0.49 -8.13 -12.13
N LEU A 153 1.03 -7.15 -12.87
CA LEU A 153 1.07 -5.76 -12.46
C LEU A 153 -0.12 -4.97 -13.03
N SER A 154 -0.50 -3.96 -12.31
CA SER A 154 -1.44 -2.91 -12.72
C SER A 154 -0.92 -1.55 -12.24
N ALA A 155 -1.51 -0.47 -12.71
CA ALA A 155 -1.17 0.87 -12.25
C ALA A 155 -1.62 1.09 -10.79
N GLY A 156 -0.75 1.73 -10.01
CA GLY A 156 -1.08 2.30 -8.72
C GLY A 156 -1.16 3.83 -8.77
N LEU A 157 -1.04 4.49 -7.63
CA LEU A 157 -1.10 5.96 -7.52
C LEU A 157 0.24 6.65 -7.82
N GLY A 158 1.36 5.91 -7.78
CA GLY A 158 2.68 6.50 -8.05
C GLY A 158 3.22 7.42 -6.95
N LEU A 159 2.77 7.25 -5.71
CA LEU A 159 3.31 7.98 -4.55
C LEU A 159 4.76 7.58 -4.27
N ILE A 160 5.13 6.36 -4.62
CA ILE A 160 6.51 5.89 -4.65
C ILE A 160 6.79 5.19 -5.99
N GLN A 161 7.94 5.53 -6.61
CA GLN A 161 8.39 4.99 -7.89
C GLN A 161 9.52 3.99 -7.71
N GLY A 162 9.70 3.11 -8.70
CA GLY A 162 10.77 2.10 -8.69
C GLY A 162 10.60 0.99 -7.65
N VAL A 163 9.45 0.94 -6.98
CA VAL A 163 9.13 -0.02 -5.91
C VAL A 163 7.87 -0.80 -6.27
N VAL A 164 7.83 -2.05 -5.89
CA VAL A 164 6.62 -2.88 -5.89
C VAL A 164 6.36 -3.42 -4.48
N ILE A 165 5.11 -3.30 -4.01
CA ILE A 165 4.73 -3.67 -2.65
C ILE A 165 3.90 -4.94 -2.66
N ASP A 166 4.33 -5.94 -1.91
CA ASP A 166 3.58 -7.16 -1.63
C ASP A 166 3.24 -7.23 -0.14
N GLN A 167 1.97 -7.45 0.17
CA GLN A 167 1.41 -7.39 1.51
C GLN A 167 0.97 -8.79 2.00
N HIS A 168 0.71 -8.98 3.31
CA HIS A 168 0.49 -10.29 3.95
C HIS A 168 1.60 -11.28 3.53
N PHE A 169 2.85 -10.84 3.57
CA PHE A 169 3.91 -11.45 2.78
C PHE A 169 4.27 -12.85 3.24
N GLU A 170 4.75 -13.01 4.47
CA GLU A 170 5.04 -14.32 5.04
C GLU A 170 3.75 -15.14 5.23
N GLN A 171 2.70 -14.52 5.75
CA GLN A 171 1.45 -15.20 6.12
C GLN A 171 0.76 -15.87 4.93
N ARG A 172 1.01 -15.38 3.72
CA ARG A 172 0.50 -15.96 2.47
C ARG A 172 1.58 -16.57 1.60
N ASN A 173 2.79 -16.77 2.16
CA ASN A 173 3.94 -17.39 1.46
C ASN A 173 4.19 -16.75 0.09
N ARG A 174 4.45 -15.45 0.05
CA ARG A 174 4.52 -14.68 -1.21
C ARG A 174 5.93 -14.48 -1.76
N TYR A 175 6.93 -15.13 -1.16
CA TYR A 175 8.34 -15.03 -1.56
C TYR A 175 8.56 -15.32 -3.03
N GLY A 176 8.06 -16.45 -3.53
CA GLY A 176 8.26 -16.85 -4.92
C GLY A 176 7.68 -15.85 -5.91
N ARG A 177 6.52 -15.26 -5.62
CA ARG A 177 5.92 -14.30 -6.54
C ARG A 177 6.67 -12.96 -6.58
N LEU A 178 7.17 -12.47 -5.44
CA LEU A 178 7.95 -11.24 -5.39
C LEU A 178 9.30 -11.42 -6.07
N LEU A 179 10.00 -12.53 -5.79
CA LEU A 179 11.24 -12.91 -6.48
C LEU A 179 11.04 -13.05 -8.00
N SER A 180 9.96 -13.72 -8.43
CA SER A 180 9.61 -13.87 -9.84
C SER A 180 9.41 -12.51 -10.52
N LEU A 181 8.74 -11.59 -9.85
CA LEU A 181 8.45 -10.26 -10.38
C LEU A 181 9.73 -9.43 -10.51
N VAL A 182 10.56 -9.39 -9.48
CA VAL A 182 11.84 -8.67 -9.53
C VAL A 182 12.79 -9.29 -10.57
N ALA A 183 12.81 -10.62 -10.69
CA ALA A 183 13.61 -11.28 -11.73
C ALA A 183 13.16 -10.93 -13.17
N GLN A 184 11.89 -10.58 -13.37
CA GLN A 184 11.34 -10.14 -14.66
C GLN A 184 11.47 -8.62 -14.87
N SER A 185 11.56 -7.86 -13.79
CA SER A 185 11.64 -6.40 -13.79
C SER A 185 12.71 -5.94 -12.78
N PRO A 186 14.01 -6.19 -13.07
CA PRO A 186 15.08 -6.01 -12.08
C PRO A 186 15.39 -4.55 -11.73
N SER A 187 14.76 -3.61 -12.40
CA SER A 187 14.78 -2.19 -12.02
C SER A 187 13.85 -1.85 -10.87
N LEU A 188 12.96 -2.77 -10.48
CA LEU A 188 12.04 -2.58 -9.36
C LEU A 188 12.62 -3.16 -8.08
N LEU A 189 12.54 -2.39 -7.00
CA LEU A 189 12.79 -2.88 -5.64
C LEU A 189 11.52 -3.55 -5.12
N GLY A 190 11.59 -4.81 -4.74
CA GLY A 190 10.48 -5.54 -4.13
C GLY A 190 10.43 -5.32 -2.62
N LEU A 191 9.27 -4.93 -2.09
CA LEU A 191 9.01 -4.84 -0.65
C LEU A 191 7.93 -5.84 -0.26
N GLY A 192 8.30 -6.89 0.48
CA GLY A 192 7.37 -7.84 1.10
C GLY A 192 7.10 -7.43 2.53
N ILE A 193 5.84 -7.14 2.89
CA ILE A 193 5.48 -6.60 4.18
C ILE A 193 4.55 -7.57 4.91
N ASP A 194 4.95 -7.98 6.11
CA ASP A 194 4.19 -8.89 6.96
C ASP A 194 2.96 -8.22 7.58
N GLU A 195 2.02 -9.03 8.05
CA GLU A 195 0.86 -8.56 8.81
C GLU A 195 1.29 -7.82 10.09
N ASP A 196 0.47 -6.86 10.52
CA ASP A 196 0.73 -5.98 11.68
C ASP A 196 2.10 -5.27 11.63
N THR A 197 2.55 -4.96 10.41
CA THR A 197 3.85 -4.33 10.14
C THR A 197 3.68 -3.28 9.04
N ALA A 198 4.41 -2.20 9.16
CA ALA A 198 4.50 -1.13 8.17
C ALA A 198 5.94 -0.93 7.71
N ALA A 199 6.12 -0.78 6.41
CA ALA A 199 7.25 -0.07 5.83
C ALA A 199 6.89 1.42 5.83
N VAL A 200 7.52 2.20 6.69
CA VAL A 200 7.34 3.64 6.78
C VAL A 200 8.43 4.31 5.96
N ILE A 201 8.03 5.06 4.94
CA ILE A 201 8.95 5.66 3.98
C ILE A 201 8.94 7.17 4.18
N HIS A 202 10.09 7.70 4.57
CA HIS A 202 10.35 9.11 4.77
C HIS A 202 11.07 9.70 3.56
N ASP A 203 10.62 10.86 3.11
CA ASP A 203 11.25 11.64 2.01
C ASP A 203 11.47 10.81 0.73
N GLY A 204 10.68 9.77 0.51
CA GLY A 204 10.75 8.88 -0.65
C GLY A 204 11.98 7.96 -0.71
N SER A 205 12.86 7.95 0.31
CA SER A 205 14.15 7.23 0.23
C SER A 205 14.56 6.46 1.48
N ARG A 206 14.13 6.87 2.66
CA ARG A 206 14.50 6.23 3.92
C ARG A 206 13.35 5.36 4.43
N LEU A 207 13.61 4.06 4.59
CA LEU A 207 12.65 3.08 5.09
C LEU A 207 12.90 2.79 6.58
N GLU A 208 11.84 2.84 7.37
CA GLU A 208 11.77 2.41 8.76
C GLU A 208 10.75 1.28 8.88
N VAL A 209 11.04 0.26 9.68
CA VAL A 209 10.11 -0.85 9.94
C VAL A 209 9.43 -0.64 11.28
N VAL A 210 8.10 -0.59 11.28
CA VAL A 210 7.28 -0.38 12.47
C VAL A 210 6.25 -1.51 12.57
N GLY A 211 6.19 -2.19 13.71
CA GLY A 211 5.22 -3.28 13.93
C GLY A 211 5.83 -4.54 14.48
N ARG A 212 5.25 -5.70 14.21
CA ARG A 212 5.60 -6.98 14.85
C ARG A 212 6.38 -7.94 13.95
N GLY A 213 6.18 -7.86 12.66
CA GLY A 213 6.81 -8.72 11.67
C GLY A 213 8.00 -8.06 10.99
N ALA A 214 8.29 -8.47 9.79
CA ALA A 214 9.42 -8.04 8.99
C ALA A 214 8.98 -7.30 7.72
N VAL A 215 9.91 -6.56 7.14
CA VAL A 215 9.87 -6.09 5.76
C VAL A 215 11.02 -6.78 5.04
N THR A 216 10.67 -7.60 4.04
CA THR A 216 11.63 -8.25 3.15
C THR A 216 11.91 -7.34 1.97
N VAL A 217 13.17 -7.02 1.74
CA VAL A 217 13.61 -6.24 0.57
C VAL A 217 14.20 -7.19 -0.46
N VAL A 218 13.77 -7.08 -1.71
CA VAL A 218 14.32 -7.83 -2.85
C VAL A 218 14.87 -6.84 -3.86
N ASP A 219 16.19 -6.75 -3.93
CA ASP A 219 16.88 -5.91 -4.91
C ASP A 219 17.23 -6.72 -6.16
N GLY A 220 16.82 -6.24 -7.32
CA GLY A 220 17.09 -6.86 -8.62
C GLY A 220 18.40 -6.41 -9.28
N GLN A 221 19.13 -5.47 -8.70
CA GLN A 221 20.28 -4.84 -9.35
C GLN A 221 21.35 -5.84 -9.85
N HIS A 222 21.55 -6.93 -9.11
CA HIS A 222 22.53 -7.97 -9.43
C HIS A 222 21.88 -9.31 -9.77
N VAL A 223 20.58 -9.32 -10.04
CA VAL A 223 19.84 -10.56 -10.34
C VAL A 223 20.29 -11.15 -11.67
N VAL A 224 20.69 -12.41 -11.63
CA VAL A 224 20.85 -13.26 -12.80
C VAL A 224 19.73 -14.28 -12.81
N SER A 225 18.95 -14.32 -13.88
CA SER A 225 17.82 -15.23 -13.98
C SER A 225 17.58 -15.73 -15.40
N ASN A 226 16.81 -16.82 -15.50
CA ASN A 226 16.30 -17.30 -16.78
C ASN A 226 14.86 -16.81 -17.08
N ALA A 227 14.40 -15.77 -16.39
CA ALA A 227 13.01 -15.32 -16.44
C ALA A 227 12.49 -15.02 -17.84
N PHE A 228 13.32 -14.43 -18.74
CA PHE A 228 12.92 -14.10 -20.10
C PHE A 228 12.76 -15.32 -21.02
N ALA A 229 13.53 -16.41 -20.76
CA ALA A 229 13.56 -17.62 -21.58
C ALA A 229 12.67 -18.75 -21.02
N ALA A 230 12.28 -18.67 -19.75
CA ALA A 230 11.51 -19.71 -19.08
C ALA A 230 10.11 -19.88 -19.69
N LYS A 231 9.64 -21.12 -19.81
CA LYS A 231 8.28 -21.41 -20.24
C LYS A 231 7.29 -20.91 -19.19
N ARG A 232 6.08 -20.57 -19.63
CA ARG A 232 4.99 -20.15 -18.74
C ARG A 232 4.83 -21.15 -17.60
N THR A 233 4.75 -20.65 -16.36
CA THR A 233 4.62 -21.42 -15.12
C THR A 233 5.79 -22.30 -14.74
N ALA A 234 6.89 -22.29 -15.53
CA ALA A 234 8.10 -23.00 -15.16
C ALA A 234 8.77 -22.35 -13.93
N PRO A 235 9.40 -23.14 -13.06
CA PRO A 235 10.28 -22.62 -12.03
C PRO A 235 11.40 -21.76 -12.61
N LEU A 236 11.75 -20.69 -11.93
CA LEU A 236 12.83 -19.80 -12.32
C LEU A 236 14.11 -20.14 -11.57
N LEU A 237 15.24 -20.02 -12.28
CA LEU A 237 16.57 -19.97 -11.67
C LEU A 237 16.87 -18.49 -11.41
N ILE A 238 17.11 -18.16 -10.16
CA ILE A 238 17.38 -16.79 -9.70
C ILE A 238 18.59 -16.82 -8.76
N SER A 239 19.55 -15.95 -8.99
CA SER A 239 20.69 -15.72 -8.11
C SER A 239 21.00 -14.24 -8.02
N GLY A 240 21.69 -13.81 -6.95
CA GLY A 240 22.08 -12.42 -6.75
C GLY A 240 20.96 -11.48 -6.31
N ALA A 241 19.78 -12.00 -5.94
CA ALA A 241 18.75 -11.21 -5.26
C ALA A 241 19.10 -11.09 -3.77
N VAL A 242 19.11 -9.88 -3.24
CA VAL A 242 19.38 -9.57 -1.83
C VAL A 242 18.22 -8.78 -1.28
#